data_8deb425f2e1b03276cbae5e0d713f732
#
_entry.id   8deb425f2e1b03276cbae5e0d713f732
#
_cell.length_a   1.000
_cell.length_b   1.000
_cell.length_c   1.000
_cell.angle_alpha   90.00
_cell.angle_beta   90.00
_cell.angle_gamma   90.00
#
_symmetry.space_group_name_H-M   'P 1'
#
loop_
_entity.id
_entity.type
_entity.pdbx_description
1 polymer ?
#
loop_
_entity_poly.entity_id
_entity_poly.type
_entity_poly.pdbx_seq_one_letter_code
_entity_poly.pdbx_strand_id
1 'polypeptide(L)'
;MSLEIQSKAVVVDDDLVYLQTVGLMLKKLGFQDIKLFSNPIDALSYIETIQIDLIVSDWDMPLMTGCEFLEKIRKNPKTNSVPFILNTGNRSEAYWRQAITAGVTEFLFKPFSYSVFKDSVFIAIDLARYDRRHHNSISKLAC
;
A
#
# COMPACT_ATOMS: atom_id res chain seq x y z
N MET A 1 -5.65 16.18 8.07
CA MET A 1 -4.66 15.97 6.99
C MET A 1 -5.30 16.18 5.64
N SER A 2 -4.71 16.98 4.79
CA SER A 2 -5.14 17.17 3.42
C SER A 2 -4.25 16.35 2.48
N LEU A 3 -4.85 15.69 1.49
CA LEU A 3 -4.12 15.02 0.43
C LEU A 3 -3.70 16.03 -0.63
N GLU A 4 -2.56 15.79 -1.24
CA GLU A 4 -2.10 16.65 -2.33
C GLU A 4 -3.01 16.47 -3.56
N ILE A 5 -3.10 17.53 -4.37
CA ILE A 5 -4.01 17.61 -5.52
C ILE A 5 -3.76 16.50 -6.55
N GLN A 6 -2.56 15.91 -6.57
CA GLN A 6 -2.19 14.86 -7.53
C GLN A 6 -1.82 13.54 -6.86
N SER A 7 -2.42 13.25 -5.71
CA SER A 7 -2.17 11.96 -5.02
C SER A 7 -2.58 10.78 -5.89
N LYS A 8 -1.66 9.84 -6.05
CA LYS A 8 -1.83 8.65 -6.90
C LYS A 8 -1.81 7.39 -6.04
N ALA A 9 -2.81 6.54 -6.25
CA ALA A 9 -2.92 5.27 -5.55
C ALA A 9 -3.05 4.11 -6.53
N VAL A 10 -2.51 2.97 -6.15
CA VAL A 10 -2.68 1.69 -6.84
C VAL A 10 -3.39 0.73 -5.91
N VAL A 11 -4.42 0.08 -6.41
CA VAL A 11 -5.15 -0.97 -5.68
C VAL A 11 -5.04 -2.27 -6.45
N VAL A 12 -4.69 -3.35 -5.74
CA VAL A 12 -4.56 -4.68 -6.33
C VAL A 12 -5.41 -5.67 -5.53
N ASP A 13 -6.38 -6.28 -6.18
CA ASP A 13 -7.26 -7.29 -5.58
C ASP A 13 -7.93 -8.09 -6.70
N ASP A 14 -7.88 -9.41 -6.61
CA ASP A 14 -8.54 -10.27 -7.60
C ASP A 14 -10.06 -10.36 -7.38
N ASP A 15 -10.55 -9.96 -6.21
CA ASP A 15 -11.98 -9.79 -5.95
C ASP A 15 -12.43 -8.43 -6.48
N LEU A 16 -13.20 -8.44 -7.58
CA LEU A 16 -13.62 -7.21 -8.26
C LEU A 16 -14.49 -6.31 -7.37
N VAL A 17 -15.27 -6.88 -6.47
CA VAL A 17 -16.10 -6.10 -5.54
C VAL A 17 -15.22 -5.31 -4.57
N TYR A 18 -14.24 -5.96 -3.96
CA TYR A 18 -13.28 -5.26 -3.08
C TYR A 18 -12.45 -4.24 -3.84
N LEU A 19 -12.00 -4.60 -5.04
CA LEU A 19 -11.20 -3.69 -5.88
C LEU A 19 -11.94 -2.37 -6.13
N GLN A 20 -13.19 -2.47 -6.55
CA GLN A 20 -14.03 -1.28 -6.80
C GLN A 20 -14.36 -0.53 -5.51
N THR A 21 -14.68 -1.27 -4.44
CA THR A 21 -15.02 -0.67 -3.14
C THR A 21 -13.86 0.16 -2.59
N VAL A 22 -12.67 -0.40 -2.59
CA VAL A 22 -11.46 0.32 -2.13
C VAL A 22 -11.17 1.53 -3.02
N GLY A 23 -11.34 1.38 -4.33
CA GLY A 23 -11.21 2.49 -5.27
C GLY A 23 -12.14 3.64 -4.94
N LEU A 24 -13.41 3.35 -4.63
CA LEU A 24 -14.40 4.36 -4.24
C LEU A 24 -14.04 5.01 -2.89
N MET A 25 -13.56 4.23 -1.95
CA MET A 25 -13.10 4.75 -0.65
C MET A 25 -11.94 5.74 -0.81
N LEU A 26 -10.98 5.40 -1.66
CA LEU A 26 -9.84 6.29 -1.95
C LEU A 26 -10.27 7.57 -2.64
N LYS A 27 -11.21 7.47 -3.57
CA LYS A 27 -11.78 8.65 -4.24
C LYS A 27 -12.45 9.58 -3.24
N LYS A 28 -13.21 9.01 -2.30
CA LYS A 28 -13.86 9.76 -1.22
C LYS A 28 -12.83 10.46 -0.32
N LEU A 29 -11.66 9.85 -0.12
CA LEU A 29 -10.57 10.45 0.65
C LEU A 29 -9.86 11.59 -0.08
N GLY A 30 -10.04 11.72 -1.39
CA GLY A 30 -9.46 12.80 -2.17
C GLY A 30 -8.34 12.40 -3.12
N PHE A 31 -8.05 11.10 -3.29
CA PHE A 31 -7.08 10.67 -4.29
C PHE A 31 -7.57 11.01 -5.68
N GLN A 32 -6.72 11.63 -6.49
CA GLN A 32 -7.08 12.13 -7.82
C GLN A 32 -6.87 11.09 -8.92
N ASP A 33 -5.85 10.25 -8.77
CA ASP A 33 -5.51 9.23 -9.76
C ASP A 33 -5.45 7.88 -9.04
N ILE A 34 -6.42 7.02 -9.35
CA ILE A 34 -6.55 5.70 -8.72
C ILE A 34 -6.54 4.66 -9.83
N LYS A 35 -5.56 3.77 -9.80
CA LYS A 35 -5.45 2.67 -10.77
C LYS A 35 -5.77 1.35 -10.08
N LEU A 36 -6.68 0.59 -10.68
CA LEU A 36 -7.19 -0.66 -10.16
C LEU A 36 -6.62 -1.82 -11.00
N PHE A 37 -6.04 -2.79 -10.33
CA PHE A 37 -5.48 -3.97 -10.99
C PHE A 37 -6.04 -5.24 -10.35
N SER A 38 -6.47 -6.18 -11.18
CA SER A 38 -6.95 -7.48 -10.70
C SER A 38 -5.83 -8.49 -10.48
N ASN A 39 -4.59 -8.15 -10.89
CA ASN A 39 -3.42 -8.99 -10.62
C ASN A 39 -2.18 -8.12 -10.35
N PRO A 40 -1.24 -8.62 -9.53
CA PRO A 40 -0.07 -7.83 -9.12
C PRO A 40 0.98 -7.65 -10.22
N ILE A 41 1.00 -8.51 -11.24
CA ILE A 41 1.99 -8.43 -12.31
C ILE A 41 1.76 -7.18 -13.15
N ASP A 42 0.51 -6.91 -13.51
CA ASP A 42 0.15 -5.69 -14.25
C ASP A 42 0.40 -4.44 -13.39
N ALA A 43 0.14 -4.53 -12.09
CA ALA A 43 0.42 -3.43 -11.17
C ALA A 43 1.92 -3.12 -11.11
N LEU A 44 2.78 -4.13 -11.05
CA LEU A 44 4.23 -3.94 -11.05
C LEU A 44 4.71 -3.21 -12.30
N SER A 45 4.21 -3.61 -13.47
CA SER A 45 4.57 -2.97 -14.74
C SER A 45 4.20 -1.49 -14.74
N TYR A 46 3.03 -1.16 -14.22
CA TYR A 46 2.56 0.23 -14.13
C TYR A 46 3.39 1.05 -13.15
N ILE A 47 3.68 0.50 -11.98
CA ILE A 47 4.41 1.19 -10.90
C ILE A 47 5.84 1.54 -11.32
N GLU A 48 6.47 0.75 -12.19
CA GLU A 48 7.81 1.04 -12.71
C GLU A 48 7.87 2.34 -13.52
N THR A 49 6.75 2.79 -14.07
CA THR A 49 6.70 3.92 -15.00
C THR A 49 6.25 5.23 -14.36
N ILE A 50 5.74 5.21 -13.12
CA ILE A 50 5.13 6.38 -12.50
C ILE A 50 5.34 6.37 -10.98
N GLN A 51 5.45 7.55 -10.39
CA GLN A 51 5.55 7.69 -8.95
C GLN A 51 4.18 7.49 -8.29
N ILE A 52 4.13 6.64 -7.27
CA ILE A 52 2.90 6.27 -6.55
C ILE A 52 3.00 6.73 -5.10
N ASP A 53 1.89 7.22 -4.56
CA ASP A 53 1.81 7.74 -3.19
C ASP A 53 1.26 6.73 -2.19
N LEU A 54 0.53 5.72 -2.66
CA LEU A 54 -0.06 4.69 -1.82
C LEU A 54 -0.34 3.42 -2.64
N ILE A 55 -0.04 2.27 -2.06
CA ILE A 55 -0.44 0.97 -2.60
C ILE A 55 -1.34 0.27 -1.58
N VAL A 56 -2.48 -0.25 -2.04
CA VAL A 56 -3.38 -1.09 -1.24
C VAL A 56 -3.51 -2.42 -1.96
N SER A 57 -3.12 -3.51 -1.31
CA SER A 57 -3.12 -4.83 -1.93
C SER A 57 -3.79 -5.88 -1.06
N ASP A 58 -4.56 -6.77 -1.68
CA ASP A 58 -4.99 -8.01 -1.05
C ASP A 58 -3.80 -8.96 -0.88
N TRP A 59 -3.88 -9.84 0.10
CA TRP A 59 -2.87 -10.89 0.32
C TRP A 59 -3.08 -12.08 -0.62
N ASP A 60 -4.32 -12.60 -0.66
CA ASP A 60 -4.60 -13.85 -1.33
C ASP A 60 -5.00 -13.61 -2.79
N MET A 61 -4.03 -13.71 -3.69
CA MET A 61 -4.19 -13.49 -5.12
C MET A 61 -3.52 -14.62 -5.89
N PRO A 62 -4.03 -14.98 -7.07
CA PRO A 62 -3.34 -15.93 -7.95
C PRO A 62 -2.02 -15.32 -8.47
N LEU A 63 -1.09 -16.16 -8.87
CA LEU A 63 0.22 -15.86 -9.48
C LEU A 63 1.25 -15.32 -8.48
N MET A 64 0.87 -14.39 -7.62
CA MET A 64 1.76 -13.77 -6.65
C MET A 64 0.94 -13.32 -5.44
N THR A 65 1.37 -13.65 -4.23
CA THR A 65 0.69 -13.16 -3.03
C THR A 65 0.95 -11.66 -2.83
N GLY A 66 0.08 -11.01 -2.06
CA GLY A 66 0.29 -9.61 -1.70
C GLY A 66 1.59 -9.39 -0.93
N CYS A 67 2.00 -10.37 -0.13
CA CYS A 67 3.28 -10.32 0.59
C CYS A 67 4.47 -10.38 -0.37
N GLU A 68 4.43 -11.26 -1.37
CA GLU A 68 5.46 -11.33 -2.40
C GLU A 68 5.52 -10.03 -3.23
N PHE A 69 4.36 -9.47 -3.53
CA PHE A 69 4.25 -8.18 -4.20
C PHE A 69 4.92 -7.07 -3.37
N LEU A 70 4.61 -7.01 -2.08
CA LEU A 70 5.22 -6.07 -1.14
C LEU A 70 6.75 -6.22 -1.12
N GLU A 71 7.26 -7.46 -1.07
CA GLU A 71 8.70 -7.71 -1.09
C GLU A 71 9.36 -7.10 -2.34
N LYS A 72 8.74 -7.25 -3.51
CA LYS A 72 9.25 -6.64 -4.75
C LYS A 72 9.23 -5.12 -4.71
N ILE A 73 8.17 -4.54 -4.15
CA ILE A 73 8.05 -3.09 -3.97
C ILE A 73 9.17 -2.57 -3.06
N ARG A 74 9.49 -3.27 -1.98
CA ARG A 74 10.52 -2.86 -1.02
C ARG A 74 11.95 -3.05 -1.55
N LYS A 75 12.16 -3.97 -2.49
CA LYS A 75 13.48 -4.18 -3.11
C LYS A 75 13.83 -3.15 -4.17
N ASN A 76 12.84 -2.47 -4.74
CA ASN A 76 13.08 -1.47 -5.77
C ASN A 76 13.38 -0.10 -5.10
N PRO A 77 14.55 0.50 -5.33
CA PRO A 77 14.90 1.80 -4.73
C PRO A 77 13.90 2.93 -5.02
N LYS A 78 13.19 2.84 -6.14
CA LYS A 78 12.18 3.85 -6.50
C LYS A 78 10.91 3.76 -5.66
N THR A 79 10.62 2.59 -5.10
CA THR A 79 9.35 2.32 -4.40
C THR A 79 9.54 1.81 -2.97
N ASN A 80 10.76 1.70 -2.50
CA ASN A 80 11.07 1.06 -1.21
C ASN A 80 10.45 1.74 0.01
N SER A 81 10.01 2.99 -0.12
CA SER A 81 9.38 3.74 0.97
C SER A 81 7.92 4.12 0.70
N VAL A 82 7.32 3.62 -0.38
CA VAL A 82 5.91 3.88 -0.67
C VAL A 82 5.02 3.30 0.43
N PRO A 83 4.07 4.07 0.97
CA PRO A 83 3.10 3.52 1.91
C PRO A 83 2.37 2.33 1.30
N PHE A 84 2.34 1.21 2.01
CA PHE A 84 1.76 -0.03 1.53
C PHE A 84 0.81 -0.60 2.59
N ILE A 85 -0.46 -0.73 2.23
CA ILE A 85 -1.48 -1.35 3.08
C ILE A 85 -1.76 -2.74 2.51
N LEU A 86 -1.59 -3.75 3.36
CA LEU A 86 -1.87 -5.14 3.00
C LEU A 86 -3.14 -5.57 3.72
N ASN A 87 -4.10 -6.15 2.99
CA ASN A 87 -5.35 -6.58 3.60
C ASN A 87 -5.64 -8.05 3.32
N THR A 88 -6.29 -8.72 4.27
CA THR A 88 -6.60 -10.14 4.20
C THR A 88 -7.76 -10.50 5.13
N GLY A 89 -8.50 -11.56 4.75
CA GLY A 89 -9.47 -12.18 5.67
C GLY A 89 -8.82 -13.15 6.64
N ASN A 90 -7.55 -13.48 6.47
CA ASN A 90 -6.84 -14.44 7.31
C ASN A 90 -6.22 -13.73 8.51
N ARG A 91 -6.64 -14.12 9.71
CA ARG A 91 -6.19 -13.51 10.98
C ARG A 91 -5.04 -14.29 11.63
N SER A 92 -4.33 -15.14 10.90
CA SER A 92 -3.24 -15.93 11.46
C SER A 92 -2.05 -15.03 11.83
N GLU A 93 -1.39 -15.37 12.93
CA GLU A 93 -0.18 -14.68 13.38
C GLU A 93 0.94 -14.81 12.36
N ALA A 94 1.01 -15.95 11.65
CA ALA A 94 2.00 -16.18 10.62
C ALA A 94 1.93 -15.15 9.49
N TYR A 95 0.72 -14.81 9.03
CA TYR A 95 0.52 -13.79 8.01
C TYR A 95 0.98 -12.41 8.51
N TRP A 96 0.58 -12.08 9.72
CA TRP A 96 0.95 -10.79 10.31
C TRP A 96 2.48 -10.65 10.43
N ARG A 97 3.16 -11.69 10.90
CA ARG A 97 4.63 -11.70 11.02
C ARG A 97 5.32 -11.58 9.67
N GLN A 98 4.81 -12.26 8.65
CA GLN A 98 5.36 -12.17 7.29
C GLN A 98 5.21 -10.76 6.74
N ALA A 99 4.07 -10.11 6.96
CA ALA A 99 3.81 -8.75 6.52
C ALA A 99 4.80 -7.77 7.14
N ILE A 100 5.03 -7.87 8.45
CA ILE A 100 5.98 -7.01 9.16
C ILE A 100 7.40 -7.22 8.63
N THR A 101 7.81 -8.46 8.46
CA THR A 101 9.15 -8.78 7.94
C THR A 101 9.32 -8.25 6.51
N ALA A 102 8.27 -8.28 5.70
CA ALA A 102 8.29 -7.77 4.33
C ALA A 102 8.27 -6.24 4.25
N GLY A 103 8.02 -5.54 5.34
CA GLY A 103 8.05 -4.08 5.38
C GLY A 103 6.70 -3.40 5.11
N VAL A 104 5.60 -4.02 5.55
CA VAL A 104 4.26 -3.43 5.43
C VAL A 104 4.17 -2.14 6.24
N THR A 105 3.43 -1.15 5.72
CA THR A 105 3.18 0.08 6.47
C THR A 105 1.96 -0.08 7.39
N GLU A 106 0.88 -0.66 6.87
CA GLU A 106 -0.35 -0.95 7.63
C GLU A 106 -0.93 -2.28 7.18
N PHE A 107 -1.61 -2.97 8.10
CA PHE A 107 -2.22 -4.27 7.86
C PHE A 107 -3.69 -4.22 8.25
N LEU A 108 -4.59 -4.58 7.34
CA LEU A 108 -6.03 -4.53 7.56
C LEU A 108 -6.65 -5.92 7.44
N PHE A 109 -7.65 -6.18 8.27
CA PHE A 109 -8.45 -7.41 8.18
C PHE A 109 -9.77 -7.13 7.47
N LYS A 110 -10.09 -7.94 6.49
CA LYS A 110 -11.40 -7.94 5.81
C LYS A 110 -12.45 -8.63 6.70
N PRO A 111 -13.70 -8.15 6.75
CA PRO A 111 -14.17 -6.89 6.16
C PRO A 111 -13.79 -5.69 7.02
N PHE A 112 -13.58 -4.54 6.40
CA PHE A 112 -13.30 -3.29 7.11
C PHE A 112 -14.28 -2.21 6.66
N SER A 113 -14.59 -1.28 7.59
CA SER A 113 -15.43 -0.11 7.31
C SER A 113 -14.60 0.99 6.63
N TYR A 114 -15.30 1.94 6.02
CA TYR A 114 -14.66 3.14 5.49
C TYR A 114 -13.88 3.89 6.58
N SER A 115 -14.44 4.01 7.79
CA SER A 115 -13.79 4.70 8.90
C SER A 115 -12.46 4.06 9.27
N VAL A 116 -12.41 2.73 9.38
CA VAL A 116 -11.18 1.99 9.68
C VAL A 116 -10.17 2.14 8.53
N PHE A 117 -10.63 2.01 7.30
CA PHE A 117 -9.78 2.18 6.12
C PHE A 117 -9.17 3.58 6.05
N LYS A 118 -9.99 4.60 6.26
CA LYS A 118 -9.55 6.00 6.29
C LYS A 118 -8.43 6.22 7.30
N ASP A 119 -8.60 5.73 8.53
CA ASP A 119 -7.59 5.87 9.58
C ASP A 119 -6.29 5.16 9.17
N SER A 120 -6.40 3.98 8.60
CA SER A 120 -5.26 3.20 8.13
C SER A 120 -4.48 3.92 7.03
N VAL A 121 -5.18 4.53 6.08
CA VAL A 121 -4.54 5.31 5.01
C VAL A 121 -3.74 6.48 5.58
N PHE A 122 -4.32 7.25 6.48
CA PHE A 122 -3.63 8.39 7.08
C PHE A 122 -2.44 7.96 7.93
N ILE A 123 -2.57 6.89 8.70
CA ILE A 123 -1.46 6.33 9.48
C ILE A 123 -0.33 5.88 8.54
N ALA A 124 -0.67 5.17 7.46
CA ALA A 124 0.33 4.67 6.51
C ALA A 124 1.11 5.81 5.85
N ILE A 125 0.42 6.87 5.44
CA ILE A 125 1.05 8.03 4.82
C ILE A 125 1.94 8.77 5.83
N ASP A 126 1.48 8.94 7.06
CA ASP A 126 2.25 9.63 8.10
C ASP A 126 3.51 8.84 8.48
N LEU A 127 3.41 7.53 8.65
CA LEU A 127 4.55 6.68 8.94
C LEU A 127 5.59 6.73 7.83
N ALA A 128 5.18 6.67 6.57
CA ALA A 128 6.10 6.73 5.45
C ALA A 128 6.81 8.08 5.37
N ARG A 129 6.12 9.18 5.66
CA ARG A 129 6.72 10.52 5.73
C ARG A 129 7.71 10.64 6.88
N TYR A 130 7.38 10.07 8.02
CA TYR A 130 8.26 10.05 9.20
C TYR A 130 9.55 9.30 8.88
N ASP A 131 9.45 8.10 8.35
CA ASP A 131 10.59 7.25 8.02
C ASP A 131 11.54 7.93 7.02
N ARG A 132 10.98 8.53 5.98
CA ARG A 132 11.79 9.26 4.99
C ARG A 132 12.58 10.41 5.61
N ARG A 133 11.95 11.19 6.48
CA ARG A 133 12.61 12.33 7.16
C ARG A 133 13.73 11.86 8.09
N HIS A 134 13.49 10.79 8.85
CA HIS A 134 14.47 10.26 9.80
C HIS A 134 15.60 9.53 9.10
N HIS A 135 15.33 8.79 8.04
CA HIS A 135 16.36 8.17 7.23
C HIS A 135 17.31 9.20 6.62
N ASN A 136 16.78 10.27 6.06
CA ASN A 136 17.58 11.36 5.51
C ASN A 136 18.43 12.05 6.60
N SER A 137 17.89 12.24 7.79
CA SER A 137 18.62 12.83 8.91
C SER A 137 19.79 11.95 9.37
N ILE A 138 19.57 10.65 9.48
CA ILE A 138 20.61 9.68 9.84
C ILE A 138 21.69 9.63 8.75
N SER A 139 21.33 9.62 7.49
CA SER A 139 22.28 9.64 6.38
C SER A 139 23.15 10.90 6.40
N LYS A 140 22.58 12.04 6.73
CA LYS A 140 23.32 13.30 6.85
C LYS A 140 24.30 13.29 8.05
N LEU A 141 23.93 12.60 9.13
CA LEU A 141 24.76 12.49 10.32
C LEU A 141 25.91 11.48 10.14
N ALA A 142 25.75 10.52 9.26
CA ALA A 142 26.75 9.50 8.97
C ALA A 142 27.84 9.98 8.00
N CYS A 143 27.66 11.13 7.41
CA CYS A 143 28.67 11.81 6.58
C CYS A 143 29.48 12.84 7.40
#